data_57f6ab3a8e6a53f8d2b92eb6b425fe03
#
_entry.id   57f6ab3a8e6a53f8d2b92eb6b425fe03
#
_cell.length_a   1.000
_cell.length_b   1.000
_cell.length_c   1.000
_cell.angle_alpha   90.00
_cell.angle_beta   90.00
_cell.angle_gamma   90.00
#
_symmetry.space_group_name_H-M   'P 1'
#
loop_
_entity.id
_entity.type
_entity.pdbx_description
1 polymer ?
#
loop_
_entity_poly.entity_id
_entity_poly.type
_entity_poly.pdbx_seq_one_letter_code
_entity_poly.pdbx_strand_id
1 'polypeptide(L)'
;MASCLDYQSLLATNYKHENGPVNLFEPVVGTLLADYLDFGTNKTIGQLWRLVQEAVPTRNTRRQIGICLQACTTFNTALRTALSRLLIDLNQLLPRLSASGVRVEGFEFSGVTYLGQITDLKMIGTKQIGLTLTYQGVTIDRPQNYLNEARLSALGLALYLAGRLASVPQTVAGLKLLVLDDVLIGLDQTNRIPVLDLLDSQFKDWQVILLTHDRLWFETARARAGLSGGWNIVELFANSEADSAYRPTVAVRESDVVEDYLQRASVHLGNSDWRASAVYARSAFEMWLKVQCAAHSIPIQFSLEPRKIDANVYFNAIEKWADNS
;
A
#
# COMPACT_ATOMS: atom_id res chain seq x y z
N MET A 1 -0.46 6.66 15.63
CA MET A 1 -1.61 6.53 14.75
C MET A 1 -1.44 5.29 13.92
N ALA A 2 -2.32 4.32 14.05
CA ALA A 2 -2.31 3.10 13.25
C ALA A 2 -3.21 3.32 12.03
N SER A 3 -2.78 2.90 10.86
CA SER A 3 -3.55 2.97 9.63
C SER A 3 -3.54 1.62 8.96
N CYS A 4 -4.73 1.12 8.62
CA CYS A 4 -4.92 -0.12 7.88
C CYS A 4 -5.54 0.23 6.52
N LEU A 5 -4.95 -0.28 5.44
CA LEU A 5 -5.53 -0.30 4.12
C LEU A 5 -5.80 -1.75 3.75
N ASP A 6 -7.03 -2.03 3.41
CA ASP A 6 -7.43 -3.31 2.83
C ASP A 6 -7.77 -3.16 1.34
N TYR A 7 -7.86 -4.29 0.65
CA TYR A 7 -8.16 -4.31 -0.78
C TYR A 7 -9.56 -3.75 -1.11
N GLN A 8 -10.54 -3.95 -0.22
CA GLN A 8 -11.91 -3.42 -0.44
C GLN A 8 -11.93 -1.90 -0.35
N SER A 9 -11.21 -1.31 0.62
CA SER A 9 -11.07 0.14 0.73
C SER A 9 -10.35 0.73 -0.47
N LEU A 10 -9.33 0.04 -1.01
CA LEU A 10 -8.65 0.44 -2.23
C LEU A 10 -9.59 0.40 -3.44
N LEU A 11 -10.36 -0.67 -3.61
CA LEU A 11 -11.37 -0.79 -4.68
C LEU A 11 -12.44 0.29 -4.57
N ALA A 12 -12.87 0.64 -3.35
CA ALA A 12 -13.87 1.68 -3.15
C ALA A 12 -13.44 3.04 -3.69
N THR A 13 -12.14 3.34 -3.72
CA THR A 13 -11.61 4.56 -4.34
C THR A 13 -11.61 4.48 -5.87
N ASN A 14 -11.58 3.28 -6.46
CA ASN A 14 -11.42 3.06 -7.89
C ASN A 14 -12.74 2.77 -8.64
N TYR A 15 -13.73 2.14 -8.00
CA TYR A 15 -14.86 1.51 -8.72
C TYR A 15 -16.27 1.96 -8.30
N LYS A 16 -16.42 2.87 -7.36
CA LYS A 16 -17.74 3.21 -6.80
C LYS A 16 -18.73 3.88 -7.76
N HIS A 17 -18.32 4.33 -8.95
CA HIS A 17 -19.20 5.06 -9.87
C HIS A 17 -18.98 4.65 -11.32
N GLU A 18 -19.73 3.68 -11.79
CA GLU A 18 -19.71 3.23 -13.20
C GLU A 18 -20.08 4.34 -14.21
N ASN A 19 -20.86 5.35 -13.81
CA ASN A 19 -21.41 6.37 -14.73
C ASN A 19 -21.11 7.84 -14.36
N GLY A 20 -20.25 8.12 -13.36
CA GLY A 20 -19.96 9.49 -12.93
C GLY A 20 -18.49 9.75 -12.64
N PRO A 21 -18.09 11.02 -12.47
CA PRO A 21 -16.75 11.35 -11.99
C PRO A 21 -16.57 10.80 -10.57
N VAL A 22 -15.39 10.25 -10.28
CA VAL A 22 -15.05 9.74 -8.95
C VAL A 22 -15.08 10.90 -7.94
N ASN A 23 -15.85 10.74 -6.86
CA ASN A 23 -15.86 11.69 -5.77
C ASN A 23 -15.00 11.17 -4.61
N LEU A 24 -13.87 11.83 -4.38
CA LEU A 24 -12.91 11.46 -3.35
C LEU A 24 -13.17 12.15 -1.98
N PHE A 25 -14.27 12.87 -1.80
CA PHE A 25 -14.49 13.63 -0.58
C PHE A 25 -14.47 12.76 0.69
N GLU A 26 -15.29 11.72 0.73
CA GLU A 26 -15.35 10.83 1.91
C GLU A 26 -14.03 10.06 2.16
N PRO A 27 -13.38 9.44 1.16
CA PRO A 27 -12.07 8.83 1.36
C PRO A 27 -11.00 9.83 1.83
N VAL A 28 -10.95 11.02 1.26
CA VAL A 28 -9.93 12.03 1.60
C VAL A 28 -10.15 12.57 3.02
N VAL A 29 -11.36 12.99 3.34
CA VAL A 29 -11.67 13.66 4.61
C VAL A 29 -11.78 12.67 5.76
N GLY A 30 -12.36 11.48 5.50
CA GLY A 30 -12.60 10.46 6.51
C GLY A 30 -11.41 9.53 6.78
N THR A 31 -10.49 9.41 5.82
CA THR A 31 -9.41 8.42 5.92
C THR A 31 -8.03 8.98 5.58
N LEU A 32 -7.83 9.48 4.34
CA LEU A 32 -6.49 9.82 3.86
C LEU A 32 -5.86 10.99 4.60
N LEU A 33 -6.63 12.08 4.79
CA LEU A 33 -6.20 13.30 5.43
C LEU A 33 -6.90 13.57 6.77
N ALA A 34 -7.68 12.61 7.29
CA ALA A 34 -8.41 12.79 8.55
C ALA A 34 -7.50 13.28 9.69
N ASP A 35 -6.28 12.79 9.70
CA ASP A 35 -5.26 13.03 10.73
C ASP A 35 -4.25 14.12 10.33
N TYR A 36 -4.40 14.72 9.15
CA TYR A 36 -3.57 15.86 8.75
C TYR A 36 -3.80 17.03 9.70
N LEU A 37 -2.73 17.47 10.36
CA LEU A 37 -2.76 18.61 11.29
C LEU A 37 -2.66 19.92 10.52
N ASP A 38 -3.68 20.75 10.59
CA ASP A 38 -3.59 22.12 10.14
C ASP A 38 -2.93 23.00 11.21
N PHE A 39 -1.75 23.52 10.90
CA PHE A 39 -0.98 24.34 11.85
C PHE A 39 -1.66 25.67 12.17
N GLY A 40 -2.49 26.19 11.27
CA GLY A 40 -3.21 27.45 11.49
C GLY A 40 -4.26 27.36 12.59
N THR A 41 -4.95 26.23 12.68
CA THR A 41 -6.02 25.98 13.66
C THR A 41 -5.58 25.05 14.79
N ASN A 42 -4.44 24.39 14.67
CA ASN A 42 -3.98 23.31 15.55
C ASN A 42 -5.01 22.18 15.72
N LYS A 43 -5.74 21.88 14.63
CA LYS A 43 -6.74 20.81 14.57
C LYS A 43 -6.51 19.94 13.34
N THR A 44 -6.91 18.67 13.42
CA THR A 44 -6.86 17.79 12.27
C THR A 44 -8.04 18.06 11.32
N ILE A 45 -7.88 17.66 10.05
CA ILE A 45 -8.96 17.79 9.04
C ILE A 45 -10.22 17.07 9.53
N GLY A 46 -10.09 15.86 10.12
CA GLY A 46 -11.24 15.15 10.70
C GLY A 46 -11.91 15.90 11.85
N GLN A 47 -11.12 16.59 12.71
CA GLN A 47 -11.69 17.44 13.77
C GLN A 47 -12.40 18.66 13.19
N LEU A 48 -11.80 19.33 12.19
CA LEU A 48 -12.42 20.46 11.51
C LEU A 48 -13.72 20.06 10.80
N TRP A 49 -13.73 18.89 10.16
CA TRP A 49 -14.94 18.36 9.54
C TRP A 49 -16.04 18.08 10.55
N ARG A 50 -15.70 17.50 11.69
CA ARG A 50 -16.68 17.31 12.80
C ARG A 50 -17.27 18.63 13.28
N LEU A 51 -16.44 19.66 13.44
CA LEU A 51 -16.93 21.01 13.81
C LEU A 51 -17.87 21.58 12.76
N VAL A 52 -17.64 21.35 11.46
CA VAL A 52 -18.59 21.75 10.41
C VAL A 52 -19.93 21.04 10.57
N GLN A 53 -19.92 19.72 10.85
CA GLN A 53 -21.13 18.93 11.03
C GLN A 53 -21.93 19.37 12.28
N GLU A 54 -21.24 19.62 13.38
CA GLU A 54 -21.84 20.10 14.65
C GLU A 54 -22.36 21.51 14.54
N ALA A 55 -21.79 22.36 13.68
CA ALA A 55 -22.22 23.74 13.46
C ALA A 55 -23.47 23.85 12.58
N VAL A 56 -24.00 22.75 12.01
CA VAL A 56 -25.21 22.77 11.20
C VAL A 56 -26.38 23.32 12.04
N PRO A 57 -27.05 24.45 11.63
CA PRO A 57 -28.06 25.09 12.42
C PRO A 57 -29.31 24.24 12.65
N THR A 58 -29.76 24.09 13.87
CA THR A 58 -31.09 23.53 14.19
C THR A 58 -32.21 24.53 13.83
N ARG A 59 -31.90 25.83 13.97
CA ARG A 59 -32.76 26.95 13.56
C ARG A 59 -31.97 27.91 12.69
N ASN A 60 -32.52 28.34 11.56
CA ASN A 60 -31.86 29.25 10.62
C ASN A 60 -31.79 30.70 11.15
N THR A 61 -31.20 30.90 12.33
CA THR A 61 -30.91 32.23 12.83
C THR A 61 -29.63 32.77 12.17
N ARG A 62 -29.58 34.08 11.94
CA ARG A 62 -28.42 34.76 11.34
C ARG A 62 -27.11 34.41 12.06
N ARG A 63 -27.16 34.29 13.40
CA ARG A 63 -26.02 33.96 14.24
C ARG A 63 -25.54 32.50 13.98
N GLN A 64 -26.46 31.51 14.01
CA GLN A 64 -26.12 30.11 13.82
C GLN A 64 -25.63 29.85 12.40
N ILE A 65 -26.25 30.46 11.40
CA ILE A 65 -25.77 30.40 10.01
C ILE A 65 -24.35 30.97 9.91
N GLY A 66 -24.07 32.12 10.52
CA GLY A 66 -22.73 32.72 10.53
C GLY A 66 -21.65 31.80 11.13
N ILE A 67 -21.98 31.13 12.25
CA ILE A 67 -21.07 30.14 12.88
C ILE A 67 -20.79 28.97 11.93
N CYS A 68 -21.83 28.43 11.29
CA CYS A 68 -21.67 27.32 10.35
C CYS A 68 -20.83 27.70 9.12
N LEU A 69 -21.08 28.87 8.55
CA LEU A 69 -20.29 29.37 7.41
C LEU A 69 -18.83 29.62 7.79
N GLN A 70 -18.56 30.12 8.98
CA GLN A 70 -17.21 30.29 9.48
C GLN A 70 -16.51 28.96 9.65
N ALA A 71 -17.17 27.91 10.17
CA ALA A 71 -16.63 26.56 10.27
C ALA A 71 -16.35 26.00 8.90
N CYS A 72 -17.25 26.17 7.92
CA CYS A 72 -17.00 25.77 6.51
C CYS A 72 -15.77 26.47 5.93
N THR A 73 -15.64 27.78 6.11
CA THR A 73 -14.49 28.55 5.59
C THR A 73 -13.18 28.06 6.18
N THR A 74 -13.13 27.84 7.48
CA THR A 74 -11.94 27.34 8.18
C THR A 74 -11.55 25.94 7.66
N PHE A 75 -12.52 25.03 7.58
CA PHE A 75 -12.31 23.68 7.02
C PHE A 75 -11.83 23.72 5.56
N ASN A 76 -12.48 24.53 4.72
CA ASN A 76 -12.13 24.65 3.30
C ASN A 76 -10.69 25.13 3.10
N THR A 77 -10.25 26.10 3.89
CA THR A 77 -8.86 26.60 3.82
C THR A 77 -7.86 25.52 4.24
N ALA A 78 -8.10 24.87 5.37
CA ALA A 78 -7.25 23.80 5.86
C ALA A 78 -7.19 22.63 4.87
N LEU A 79 -8.33 22.20 4.32
CA LEU A 79 -8.37 21.10 3.35
C LEU A 79 -7.67 21.43 2.04
N ARG A 80 -7.77 22.65 1.51
CA ARG A 80 -6.99 23.07 0.32
C ARG A 80 -5.48 22.97 0.56
N THR A 81 -5.03 23.41 1.74
CA THR A 81 -3.60 23.29 2.11
C THR A 81 -3.18 21.82 2.18
N ALA A 82 -3.98 20.95 2.80
CA ALA A 82 -3.73 19.53 2.89
C ALA A 82 -3.72 18.84 1.52
N LEU A 83 -4.65 19.18 0.62
CA LEU A 83 -4.70 18.66 -0.77
C LEU A 83 -3.48 19.10 -1.58
N SER A 84 -2.99 20.32 -1.39
CA SER A 84 -1.76 20.78 -2.07
C SER A 84 -0.54 19.98 -1.60
N ARG A 85 -0.45 19.64 -0.33
CA ARG A 85 0.61 18.77 0.20
C ARG A 85 0.48 17.35 -0.34
N LEU A 86 -0.72 16.79 -0.30
CA LEU A 86 -1.03 15.46 -0.85
C LEU A 86 -0.61 15.36 -2.32
N LEU A 87 -0.87 16.38 -3.13
CA LEU A 87 -0.51 16.42 -4.54
C LEU A 87 1.00 16.28 -4.77
N ILE A 88 1.80 16.96 -3.95
CA ILE A 88 3.27 16.89 -4.03
C ILE A 88 3.75 15.47 -3.75
N ASP A 89 3.32 14.91 -2.61
CA ASP A 89 3.75 13.58 -2.18
C ASP A 89 3.25 12.50 -3.17
N LEU A 90 2.01 12.63 -3.68
CA LEU A 90 1.44 11.73 -4.68
C LEU A 90 2.26 11.68 -5.97
N ASN A 91 2.62 12.84 -6.53
CA ASN A 91 3.41 12.90 -7.77
C ASN A 91 4.87 12.46 -7.60
N GLN A 92 5.39 12.39 -6.38
CA GLN A 92 6.68 11.77 -6.09
C GLN A 92 6.59 10.24 -6.02
N LEU A 93 5.45 9.68 -5.57
CA LEU A 93 5.27 8.24 -5.42
C LEU A 93 4.83 7.55 -6.72
N LEU A 94 3.95 8.17 -7.50
CA LEU A 94 3.36 7.58 -8.71
C LEU A 94 4.38 6.98 -9.69
N PRO A 95 5.48 7.66 -10.07
CA PRO A 95 6.46 7.10 -11.00
C PRO A 95 7.15 5.85 -10.46
N ARG A 96 7.23 5.71 -9.13
CA ARG A 96 7.88 4.58 -8.45
C ARG A 96 6.97 3.35 -8.34
N LEU A 97 5.67 3.53 -8.48
CA LEU A 97 4.66 2.46 -8.41
C LEU A 97 4.22 1.98 -9.81
N SER A 98 5.08 2.14 -10.82
CA SER A 98 4.83 1.73 -12.20
C SER A 98 3.62 2.41 -12.88
N ALA A 99 3.13 3.48 -12.32
CA ALA A 99 2.15 4.35 -12.96
C ALA A 99 2.80 5.29 -13.98
N SER A 100 3.77 4.77 -14.76
CA SER A 100 4.50 5.56 -15.76
C SER A 100 3.53 6.24 -16.73
N GLY A 101 3.75 7.53 -16.96
CA GLY A 101 2.92 8.36 -17.82
C GLY A 101 1.65 8.89 -17.15
N VAL A 102 1.33 8.51 -15.92
CA VAL A 102 0.25 9.10 -15.12
C VAL A 102 0.81 10.22 -14.26
N ARG A 103 0.19 11.39 -14.33
CA ARG A 103 0.48 12.53 -13.47
C ARG A 103 -0.82 13.13 -12.96
N VAL A 104 -0.90 13.45 -11.69
CA VAL A 104 -2.02 14.17 -11.11
C VAL A 104 -1.74 15.67 -11.23
N GLU A 105 -2.61 16.38 -11.93
CA GLU A 105 -2.50 17.85 -12.12
C GLU A 105 -3.07 18.60 -10.92
N GLY A 106 -4.13 18.08 -10.30
CA GLY A 106 -4.73 18.72 -9.15
C GLY A 106 -5.95 17.99 -8.59
N PHE A 107 -6.41 18.53 -7.47
CA PHE A 107 -7.68 18.17 -6.86
C PHE A 107 -8.69 19.29 -7.06
N GLU A 108 -9.85 18.96 -7.62
CA GLU A 108 -10.95 19.90 -7.81
C GLU A 108 -11.80 19.93 -6.55
N PHE A 109 -11.63 20.99 -5.77
CA PHE A 109 -12.40 21.21 -4.54
C PHE A 109 -12.91 22.66 -4.48
N SER A 110 -14.20 22.84 -4.76
CA SER A 110 -14.87 24.15 -4.71
C SER A 110 -15.09 24.66 -3.27
N GLY A 111 -15.11 23.74 -2.31
CA GLY A 111 -15.39 24.01 -0.90
C GLY A 111 -16.78 23.57 -0.49
N VAL A 112 -16.93 23.19 0.78
CA VAL A 112 -18.24 22.89 1.38
C VAL A 112 -18.94 24.17 1.81
N THR A 113 -20.27 24.19 1.76
CA THR A 113 -21.08 25.34 2.20
C THR A 113 -22.37 24.86 2.82
N TYR A 114 -22.97 25.72 3.65
CA TYR A 114 -24.29 25.48 4.23
C TYR A 114 -25.39 25.85 3.24
N LEU A 115 -26.22 24.88 2.86
CA LEU A 115 -27.27 25.06 1.86
C LEU A 115 -28.55 25.74 2.39
N GLY A 116 -28.79 25.75 3.70
CA GLY A 116 -29.99 26.27 4.29
C GLY A 116 -30.21 27.79 4.17
N GLN A 117 -29.27 28.51 3.53
CA GLN A 117 -29.47 29.90 3.11
C GLN A 117 -30.16 30.00 1.74
N ILE A 118 -29.96 29.03 0.88
CA ILE A 118 -30.41 29.05 -0.51
C ILE A 118 -31.61 28.11 -0.68
N THR A 119 -31.68 27.08 0.12
CA THR A 119 -32.72 26.05 0.11
C THR A 119 -33.21 25.79 1.52
N ASP A 120 -34.39 25.19 1.69
CA ASP A 120 -34.88 24.74 3.01
C ASP A 120 -34.09 23.54 3.58
N LEU A 121 -33.08 23.05 2.86
CA LEU A 121 -32.26 21.93 3.26
C LEU A 121 -31.21 22.34 4.28
N LYS A 122 -31.42 21.99 5.56
CA LYS A 122 -30.43 22.21 6.64
C LYS A 122 -29.29 21.22 6.58
N MET A 123 -28.43 21.34 5.56
CA MET A 123 -27.34 20.45 5.33
C MET A 123 -26.13 21.15 4.73
N ILE A 124 -24.97 20.49 4.84
CA ILE A 124 -23.76 20.88 4.16
C ILE A 124 -23.78 20.30 2.75
N GLY A 125 -23.63 21.16 1.75
CA GLY A 125 -23.54 20.81 0.34
C GLY A 125 -22.12 20.81 -0.20
N THR A 126 -22.00 20.56 -1.50
CA THR A 126 -20.75 20.58 -2.27
C THR A 126 -19.63 19.68 -1.69
N LYS A 127 -20.02 18.54 -1.11
CA LYS A 127 -19.08 17.52 -0.62
C LYS A 127 -18.51 16.74 -1.80
N GLN A 128 -17.65 17.40 -2.59
CA GLN A 128 -17.06 16.83 -3.79
C GLN A 128 -15.58 17.19 -3.90
N ILE A 129 -14.75 16.19 -4.14
CA ILE A 129 -13.36 16.32 -4.54
C ILE A 129 -13.17 15.49 -5.81
N GLY A 130 -12.89 16.17 -6.91
CA GLY A 130 -12.49 15.56 -8.17
C GLY A 130 -10.98 15.41 -8.25
N LEU A 131 -10.52 14.55 -9.17
CA LEU A 131 -9.13 14.34 -9.50
C LEU A 131 -8.92 14.62 -10.98
N THR A 132 -8.08 15.61 -11.29
CA THR A 132 -7.65 15.88 -12.67
C THR A 132 -6.28 15.26 -12.86
N LEU A 133 -6.16 14.41 -13.87
CA LEU A 133 -4.90 13.77 -14.20
C LEU A 133 -4.60 13.82 -15.69
N THR A 134 -3.32 13.68 -16.03
CA THR A 134 -2.86 13.45 -17.40
C THR A 134 -2.27 12.05 -17.51
N TYR A 135 -2.49 11.43 -18.65
CA TYR A 135 -1.86 10.18 -19.05
C TYR A 135 -1.21 10.35 -20.41
N GLN A 136 0.11 10.17 -20.46
CA GLN A 136 0.91 10.42 -21.67
C GLN A 136 0.67 11.82 -22.28
N GLY A 137 0.48 12.84 -21.43
CA GLY A 137 0.25 14.21 -21.86
C GLY A 137 -1.19 14.55 -22.26
N VAL A 138 -2.11 13.59 -22.19
CA VAL A 138 -3.54 13.80 -22.47
C VAL A 138 -4.29 13.94 -21.15
N THR A 139 -5.09 15.00 -21.01
CA THR A 139 -5.96 15.19 -19.83
C THR A 139 -7.08 14.17 -19.82
N ILE A 140 -7.31 13.56 -18.67
CA ILE A 140 -8.32 12.53 -18.47
C ILE A 140 -9.27 12.96 -17.34
N ASP A 141 -10.55 13.08 -17.67
CA ASP A 141 -11.60 13.45 -16.72
C ASP A 141 -12.15 12.24 -15.94
N ARG A 142 -12.01 11.04 -16.53
CA ARG A 142 -12.52 9.78 -15.96
C ARG A 142 -11.43 8.70 -15.98
N PRO A 143 -10.56 8.67 -14.98
CA PRO A 143 -9.44 7.72 -14.93
C PRO A 143 -9.86 6.26 -15.12
N GLN A 144 -11.01 5.87 -14.57
CA GLN A 144 -11.55 4.51 -14.64
C GLN A 144 -11.87 4.03 -16.06
N ASN A 145 -12.06 4.94 -17.01
CA ASN A 145 -12.37 4.60 -18.42
C ASN A 145 -11.11 4.46 -19.29
N TYR A 146 -9.98 4.98 -18.81
CA TYR A 146 -8.73 5.06 -19.59
C TYR A 146 -7.58 4.26 -18.99
N LEU A 147 -7.53 4.16 -17.67
CA LEU A 147 -6.48 3.43 -16.98
C LEU A 147 -6.90 1.97 -16.79
N ASN A 148 -5.97 1.04 -17.02
CA ASN A 148 -6.21 -0.35 -16.67
C ASN A 148 -6.21 -0.54 -15.15
N GLU A 149 -6.69 -1.70 -14.69
CA GLU A 149 -6.83 -2.03 -13.28
C GLU A 149 -5.52 -1.85 -12.49
N ALA A 150 -4.39 -2.28 -13.04
CA ALA A 150 -3.09 -2.16 -12.38
C ALA A 150 -2.70 -0.69 -12.15
N ARG A 151 -2.94 0.21 -13.12
CA ARG A 151 -2.67 1.65 -12.96
C ARG A 151 -3.64 2.32 -11.99
N LEU A 152 -4.91 1.91 -11.98
CA LEU A 152 -5.89 2.39 -11.01
C LEU A 152 -5.52 1.96 -9.60
N SER A 153 -5.10 0.70 -9.42
CA SER A 153 -4.62 0.18 -8.14
C SER A 153 -3.35 0.90 -7.69
N ALA A 154 -2.40 1.15 -8.60
CA ALA A 154 -1.20 1.94 -8.30
C ALA A 154 -1.53 3.38 -7.90
N LEU A 155 -2.50 4.02 -8.56
CA LEU A 155 -2.97 5.37 -8.22
C LEU A 155 -3.63 5.40 -6.83
N GLY A 156 -4.50 4.42 -6.54
CA GLY A 156 -5.15 4.29 -5.24
C GLY A 156 -4.15 4.06 -4.11
N LEU A 157 -3.18 3.16 -4.33
CA LEU A 157 -2.09 2.91 -3.37
C LEU A 157 -1.22 4.15 -3.17
N ALA A 158 -0.85 4.84 -4.26
CA ALA A 158 -0.08 6.08 -4.18
C ALA A 158 -0.81 7.17 -3.39
N LEU A 159 -2.13 7.35 -3.63
CA LEU A 159 -2.97 8.28 -2.87
C LEU A 159 -2.96 7.96 -1.38
N TYR A 160 -3.13 6.68 -1.03
CA TYR A 160 -3.12 6.26 0.37
C TYR A 160 -1.76 6.52 1.03
N LEU A 161 -0.67 6.08 0.41
CA LEU A 161 0.69 6.26 0.94
C LEU A 161 1.05 7.74 1.06
N ALA A 162 0.72 8.56 0.05
CA ALA A 162 0.91 10.01 0.09
C ALA A 162 0.10 10.65 1.23
N GLY A 163 -1.15 10.23 1.44
CA GLY A 163 -1.98 10.69 2.54
C GLY A 163 -1.36 10.37 3.91
N ARG A 164 -0.73 9.21 4.06
CA ARG A 164 -0.02 8.83 5.29
C ARG A 164 1.23 9.69 5.51
N LEU A 165 2.03 9.93 4.48
CA LEU A 165 3.19 10.82 4.56
C LEU A 165 2.79 12.27 4.90
N ALA A 166 1.73 12.78 4.26
CA ALA A 166 1.23 14.12 4.51
C ALA A 166 0.69 14.29 5.95
N SER A 167 0.02 13.25 6.49
CA SER A 167 -0.69 13.32 7.77
C SER A 167 0.20 13.18 9.01
N VAL A 168 1.44 12.68 8.86
CA VAL A 168 2.35 12.51 9.99
C VAL A 168 3.26 13.74 10.11
N PRO A 169 3.08 14.59 11.13
CA PRO A 169 4.02 15.67 11.39
C PRO A 169 5.41 15.09 11.67
N GLN A 170 6.45 15.64 11.05
CA GLN A 170 7.85 15.20 11.24
C GLN A 170 8.33 15.35 12.68
N THR A 171 7.61 16.13 13.50
CA THR A 171 8.00 16.52 14.87
C THR A 171 7.28 15.76 15.97
N VAL A 172 6.29 14.92 15.67
CA VAL A 172 5.51 14.20 16.69
C VAL A 172 6.07 12.81 16.92
N ALA A 173 6.58 12.57 18.14
CA ALA A 173 6.89 11.23 18.65
C ALA A 173 5.58 10.45 18.82
N GLY A 174 5.18 9.71 17.80
CA GLY A 174 3.99 8.85 17.79
C GLY A 174 4.27 7.53 17.10
N LEU A 175 3.44 6.53 17.37
CA LEU A 175 3.51 5.24 16.68
C LEU A 175 3.23 5.45 15.19
N LYS A 176 4.25 5.27 14.36
CA LYS A 176 4.15 5.26 12.90
C LYS A 176 3.91 3.81 12.46
N LEU A 177 2.66 3.40 12.37
CA LEU A 177 2.26 2.05 11.96
C LEU A 177 1.50 2.11 10.64
N LEU A 178 1.93 1.30 9.67
CA LEU A 178 1.30 1.11 8.38
C LEU A 178 0.97 -0.38 8.21
N VAL A 179 -0.30 -0.70 8.05
CA VAL A 179 -0.77 -2.06 7.77
C VAL A 179 -1.34 -2.09 6.36
N LEU A 180 -0.82 -2.97 5.52
CA LEU A 180 -1.23 -3.20 4.14
C LEU A 180 -1.74 -4.63 4.01
N ASP A 181 -3.06 -4.79 3.91
CA ASP A 181 -3.72 -6.09 3.86
C ASP A 181 -4.18 -6.41 2.44
N ASP A 182 -3.48 -7.32 1.79
CA ASP A 182 -3.74 -7.81 0.42
C ASP A 182 -3.85 -6.70 -0.66
N VAL A 183 -3.36 -5.50 -0.39
CA VAL A 183 -3.52 -4.34 -1.30
C VAL A 183 -2.75 -4.47 -2.61
N LEU A 184 -1.83 -5.42 -2.72
CA LEU A 184 -0.99 -5.61 -3.90
C LEU A 184 -1.58 -6.58 -4.92
N ILE A 185 -2.73 -7.22 -4.64
CA ILE A 185 -3.36 -8.20 -5.55
C ILE A 185 -3.71 -7.57 -6.90
N GLY A 186 -4.16 -6.32 -6.92
CA GLY A 186 -4.49 -5.59 -8.15
C GLY A 186 -3.27 -5.16 -8.99
N LEU A 187 -2.05 -5.37 -8.49
CA LEU A 187 -0.81 -5.05 -9.21
C LEU A 187 -0.23 -6.30 -9.86
N ASP A 188 0.33 -6.12 -11.06
CA ASP A 188 1.15 -7.15 -11.71
C ASP A 188 2.38 -7.48 -10.87
N GLN A 189 2.88 -8.71 -10.95
CA GLN A 189 4.05 -9.16 -10.16
C GLN A 189 5.26 -8.23 -10.31
N THR A 190 5.54 -7.75 -11.53
CA THR A 190 6.64 -6.81 -11.80
C THR A 190 6.46 -5.47 -11.10
N ASN A 191 5.21 -5.08 -10.80
CA ASN A 191 4.86 -3.82 -10.19
C ASN A 191 4.76 -3.91 -8.66
N ARG A 192 4.75 -5.11 -8.09
CA ARG A 192 4.73 -5.32 -6.62
C ARG A 192 6.10 -5.10 -5.97
N ILE A 193 7.20 -5.48 -6.65
CA ILE A 193 8.57 -5.29 -6.13
C ILE A 193 8.89 -3.80 -5.89
N PRO A 194 8.62 -2.86 -6.82
CA PRO A 194 8.80 -1.44 -6.58
C PRO A 194 8.07 -0.90 -5.34
N VAL A 195 6.97 -1.53 -4.91
CA VAL A 195 6.27 -1.16 -3.67
C VAL A 195 7.15 -1.46 -2.45
N LEU A 196 7.82 -2.64 -2.39
CA LEU A 196 8.74 -2.96 -1.31
C LEU A 196 9.89 -1.94 -1.25
N ASP A 197 10.51 -1.63 -2.39
CA ASP A 197 11.59 -0.65 -2.47
C ASP A 197 11.14 0.76 -2.04
N LEU A 198 9.88 1.09 -2.31
CA LEU A 198 9.28 2.34 -1.86
C LEU A 198 9.06 2.33 -0.34
N LEU A 199 8.54 1.24 0.23
CA LEU A 199 8.34 1.08 1.66
C LEU A 199 9.67 1.19 2.40
N ASP A 200 10.71 0.49 1.95
CA ASP A 200 12.05 0.52 2.53
C ASP A 200 12.67 1.94 2.51
N SER A 201 12.39 2.72 1.46
CA SER A 201 13.00 4.04 1.31
C SER A 201 12.21 5.18 1.95
N GLN A 202 10.88 5.17 1.84
CA GLN A 202 10.02 6.29 2.29
C GLN A 202 9.41 6.05 3.66
N PHE A 203 9.27 4.78 4.08
CA PHE A 203 8.64 4.38 5.34
C PHE A 203 9.62 3.71 6.29
N LYS A 204 10.94 3.93 6.14
CA LYS A 204 12.00 3.34 6.97
C LYS A 204 11.84 3.56 8.48
N ASP A 205 11.22 4.70 8.88
CA ASP A 205 10.97 5.06 10.27
C ASP A 205 9.57 4.59 10.75
N TRP A 206 8.87 3.78 9.93
CA TRP A 206 7.56 3.23 10.25
C TRP A 206 7.68 1.75 10.58
N GLN A 207 6.81 1.28 11.45
CA GLN A 207 6.51 -0.13 11.53
C GLN A 207 5.54 -0.48 10.40
N VAL A 208 6.02 -1.24 9.41
CA VAL A 208 5.22 -1.69 8.28
C VAL A 208 4.82 -3.15 8.49
N ILE A 209 3.53 -3.44 8.35
CA ILE A 209 2.97 -4.80 8.33
C ILE A 209 2.36 -5.01 6.96
N LEU A 210 2.95 -5.91 6.17
CA LEU A 210 2.46 -6.31 4.87
C LEU A 210 1.89 -7.72 4.95
N LEU A 211 0.59 -7.86 4.73
CA LEU A 211 -0.12 -9.13 4.75
C LEU A 211 -0.45 -9.57 3.32
N THR A 212 -0.36 -10.86 3.07
CA THR A 212 -0.76 -11.45 1.78
C THR A 212 -1.15 -12.92 1.94
N HIS A 213 -2.13 -13.36 1.18
CA HIS A 213 -2.47 -14.76 1.02
C HIS A 213 -1.90 -15.36 -0.30
N ASP A 214 -1.31 -14.53 -1.18
CA ASP A 214 -0.66 -14.97 -2.43
C ASP A 214 0.68 -15.62 -2.11
N ARG A 215 0.74 -16.95 -2.18
CA ARG A 215 1.93 -17.74 -1.86
C ARG A 215 3.12 -17.38 -2.76
N LEU A 216 2.89 -17.18 -4.04
CA LEU A 216 3.97 -16.86 -4.98
C LEU A 216 4.56 -15.47 -4.69
N TRP A 217 3.69 -14.51 -4.41
CA TRP A 217 4.11 -13.19 -3.99
C TRP A 217 4.86 -13.21 -2.65
N PHE A 218 4.36 -13.97 -1.67
CA PHE A 218 5.04 -14.13 -0.38
C PHE A 218 6.50 -14.60 -0.55
N GLU A 219 6.75 -15.64 -1.35
CA GLU A 219 8.11 -16.14 -1.58
C GLU A 219 8.98 -15.13 -2.34
N THR A 220 8.41 -14.40 -3.29
CA THR A 220 9.11 -13.32 -4.01
C THR A 220 9.49 -12.17 -3.07
N ALA A 221 8.55 -11.73 -2.24
CA ALA A 221 8.76 -10.68 -1.25
C ALA A 221 9.80 -11.11 -0.20
N ARG A 222 9.73 -12.36 0.27
CA ARG A 222 10.68 -12.95 1.20
C ARG A 222 12.11 -12.95 0.63
N ALA A 223 12.28 -13.39 -0.62
CA ALA A 223 13.60 -13.38 -1.28
C ALA A 223 14.13 -11.95 -1.42
N ARG A 224 13.28 -10.98 -1.75
CA ARG A 224 13.66 -9.56 -1.85
C ARG A 224 14.00 -8.97 -0.48
N ALA A 225 13.21 -9.27 0.54
CA ALA A 225 13.43 -8.85 1.93
C ALA A 225 14.79 -9.37 2.49
N GLY A 226 15.20 -10.58 2.11
CA GLY A 226 16.48 -11.14 2.45
C GLY A 226 17.68 -10.35 1.88
N LEU A 227 17.50 -9.70 0.72
CA LEU A 227 18.54 -8.85 0.11
C LEU A 227 18.63 -7.46 0.76
N SER A 228 17.49 -6.87 1.18
CA SER A 228 17.44 -5.53 1.77
C SER A 228 17.69 -5.55 3.29
N GLY A 229 17.36 -6.64 3.97
CA GLY A 229 17.35 -6.74 5.43
C GLY A 229 16.21 -5.97 6.09
N GLY A 230 16.06 -6.12 7.40
CA GLY A 230 15.10 -5.33 8.20
C GLY A 230 13.65 -5.84 8.22
N TRP A 231 13.31 -6.91 7.48
CA TRP A 231 11.99 -7.52 7.49
C TRP A 231 11.96 -8.81 8.32
N ASN A 232 10.94 -8.94 9.17
CA ASN A 232 10.61 -10.18 9.84
C ASN A 232 9.54 -10.93 9.02
N ILE A 233 9.83 -12.18 8.67
CA ILE A 233 8.95 -12.99 7.84
C ILE A 233 8.16 -13.95 8.72
N VAL A 234 6.82 -13.92 8.59
CA VAL A 234 5.91 -14.70 9.44
C VAL A 234 4.86 -15.38 8.57
N GLU A 235 4.65 -16.66 8.75
CA GLU A 235 3.53 -17.41 8.16
C GLU A 235 2.51 -17.76 9.25
N LEU A 236 1.24 -17.56 8.91
CA LEU A 236 0.11 -17.93 9.76
C LEU A 236 -0.60 -19.14 9.16
N PHE A 237 -0.76 -20.20 9.92
CA PHE A 237 -1.46 -21.41 9.50
C PHE A 237 -2.77 -21.55 10.29
N ALA A 238 -3.85 -21.88 9.61
CA ALA A 238 -5.08 -22.27 10.28
C ALA A 238 -4.84 -23.58 11.06
N ASN A 239 -5.20 -23.62 12.33
CA ASN A 239 -5.14 -24.85 13.09
C ASN A 239 -6.36 -25.71 12.75
N SER A 240 -6.14 -26.97 12.34
CA SER A 240 -7.20 -27.91 11.95
C SER A 240 -7.87 -28.61 13.14
N GLU A 241 -7.30 -28.47 14.33
CA GLU A 241 -7.89 -29.05 15.53
C GLU A 241 -9.05 -28.17 16.01
N ALA A 242 -10.21 -28.80 16.20
CA ALA A 242 -11.47 -28.19 16.59
C ALA A 242 -11.48 -27.67 18.05
N ASP A 243 -10.41 -27.06 18.50
CA ASP A 243 -10.39 -26.40 19.79
C ASP A 243 -10.95 -24.99 19.66
N SER A 244 -11.81 -24.62 20.58
CA SER A 244 -12.71 -23.46 20.60
C SER A 244 -12.05 -22.07 20.56
N ALA A 245 -10.75 -22.00 20.46
CA ALA A 245 -10.02 -20.79 20.20
C ALA A 245 -9.28 -20.93 18.87
N TYR A 246 -9.81 -20.33 17.79
CA TYR A 246 -9.17 -20.17 16.49
C TYR A 246 -7.83 -19.41 16.62
N ARG A 247 -6.83 -20.06 17.20
CA ARG A 247 -5.49 -19.50 17.31
C ARG A 247 -4.67 -20.01 16.13
N PRO A 248 -4.26 -19.13 15.21
CA PRO A 248 -3.38 -19.55 14.13
C PRO A 248 -2.04 -20.02 14.69
N THR A 249 -1.47 -21.05 14.08
CA THR A 249 -0.07 -21.42 14.32
C THR A 249 0.81 -20.40 13.62
N VAL A 250 1.73 -19.81 14.37
CA VAL A 250 2.66 -18.80 13.89
C VAL A 250 4.01 -19.46 13.62
N ALA A 251 4.52 -19.32 12.39
CA ALA A 251 5.87 -19.72 12.06
C ALA A 251 6.67 -18.51 11.60
N VAL A 252 7.66 -18.13 12.39
CA VAL A 252 8.66 -17.12 12.01
C VAL A 252 9.59 -17.77 10.99
N ARG A 253 9.84 -17.07 9.86
CA ARG A 253 10.73 -17.54 8.80
C ARG A 253 11.97 -16.68 8.74
N GLU A 254 13.10 -17.32 8.52
CA GLU A 254 14.30 -16.59 8.16
C GLU A 254 14.11 -15.87 6.83
N SER A 255 14.65 -14.66 6.72
CA SER A 255 14.68 -13.91 5.46
C SER A 255 15.58 -14.60 4.43
N ASP A 256 16.64 -15.27 4.88
CA ASP A 256 17.44 -16.17 4.07
C ASP A 256 16.70 -17.49 3.86
N VAL A 257 16.26 -17.70 2.63
CA VAL A 257 15.50 -18.90 2.23
C VAL A 257 16.35 -20.16 2.33
N VAL A 258 17.65 -20.06 2.08
CA VAL A 258 18.60 -21.19 2.17
C VAL A 258 18.72 -21.62 3.62
N GLU A 259 18.95 -20.67 4.53
CA GLU A 259 19.07 -20.92 5.95
C GLU A 259 17.79 -21.53 6.55
N ASP A 260 16.59 -21.01 6.15
CA ASP A 260 15.33 -21.58 6.59
C ASP A 260 15.18 -23.06 6.18
N TYR A 261 15.53 -23.40 4.95
CA TYR A 261 15.50 -24.80 4.51
C TYR A 261 16.52 -25.67 5.24
N LEU A 262 17.71 -25.17 5.51
CA LEU A 262 18.73 -25.88 6.30
C LEU A 262 18.26 -26.10 7.74
N GLN A 263 17.65 -25.10 8.35
CA GLN A 263 17.11 -25.20 9.70
C GLN A 263 16.00 -26.27 9.76
N ARG A 264 15.08 -26.28 8.79
CA ARG A 264 14.02 -27.32 8.70
C ARG A 264 14.63 -28.71 8.50
N ALA A 265 15.63 -28.82 7.62
CA ALA A 265 16.32 -30.09 7.43
C ALA A 265 16.91 -30.61 8.75
N SER A 266 17.55 -29.73 9.53
CA SER A 266 18.12 -30.05 10.84
C SER A 266 17.07 -30.48 11.87
N VAL A 267 15.93 -29.79 11.93
CA VAL A 267 14.81 -30.16 12.81
C VAL A 267 14.28 -31.57 12.48
N HIS A 268 14.02 -31.86 11.20
CA HIS A 268 13.56 -33.19 10.77
C HIS A 268 14.61 -34.26 11.03
N LEU A 269 15.90 -33.95 10.84
CA LEU A 269 16.99 -34.85 11.16
C LEU A 269 16.99 -35.20 12.66
N GLY A 270 16.84 -34.21 13.54
CA GLY A 270 16.77 -34.42 14.99
C GLY A 270 15.57 -35.26 15.41
N ASN A 271 14.48 -35.20 14.66
CA ASN A 271 13.27 -36.00 14.85
C ASN A 271 13.32 -37.39 14.16
N SER A 272 14.49 -37.78 13.63
CA SER A 272 14.68 -39.03 12.89
C SER A 272 13.83 -39.18 11.62
N ASP A 273 13.31 -38.06 11.07
CA ASP A 273 12.61 -38.02 9.79
C ASP A 273 13.61 -37.74 8.65
N TRP A 274 14.38 -38.76 8.28
CA TRP A 274 15.42 -38.67 7.27
C TRP A 274 14.90 -38.26 5.89
N ARG A 275 13.66 -38.64 5.55
CA ARG A 275 13.06 -38.34 4.23
C ARG A 275 12.73 -36.84 4.14
N ALA A 276 12.05 -36.28 5.12
CA ALA A 276 11.74 -34.86 5.13
C ALA A 276 13.03 -34.03 5.22
N SER A 277 14.01 -34.45 6.05
CA SER A 277 15.31 -33.78 6.14
C SER A 277 16.01 -33.71 4.77
N ALA A 278 16.06 -34.84 4.04
CA ALA A 278 16.69 -34.88 2.71
C ALA A 278 15.98 -33.97 1.68
N VAL A 279 14.63 -33.88 1.73
CA VAL A 279 13.87 -33.00 0.86
C VAL A 279 14.20 -31.52 1.13
N TYR A 280 14.24 -31.12 2.39
CA TYR A 280 14.58 -29.73 2.74
C TYR A 280 16.05 -29.40 2.45
N ALA A 281 16.99 -30.31 2.69
CA ALA A 281 18.40 -30.12 2.34
C ALA A 281 18.58 -29.95 0.82
N ARG A 282 17.88 -30.75 0.02
CA ARG A 282 17.85 -30.59 -1.43
C ARG A 282 17.30 -29.23 -1.85
N SER A 283 16.19 -28.81 -1.26
CA SER A 283 15.58 -27.49 -1.54
C SER A 283 16.51 -26.35 -1.19
N ALA A 284 17.24 -26.46 -0.06
CA ALA A 284 18.26 -25.49 0.33
C ALA A 284 19.37 -25.39 -0.73
N PHE A 285 19.87 -26.54 -1.19
CA PHE A 285 20.92 -26.59 -2.21
C PHE A 285 20.45 -26.00 -3.54
N GLU A 286 19.26 -26.35 -4.01
CA GLU A 286 18.69 -25.80 -5.26
C GLU A 286 18.51 -24.28 -5.16
N MET A 287 18.07 -23.78 -4.01
CA MET A 287 17.91 -22.34 -3.79
C MET A 287 19.27 -21.63 -3.73
N TRP A 288 20.26 -22.22 -3.05
CA TRP A 288 21.60 -21.66 -2.98
C TRP A 288 22.22 -21.51 -4.38
N LEU A 289 22.09 -22.53 -5.24
CA LEU A 289 22.57 -22.45 -6.64
C LEU A 289 21.92 -21.28 -7.39
N LYS A 290 20.62 -21.07 -7.23
CA LYS A 290 19.89 -19.94 -7.84
C LYS A 290 20.41 -18.59 -7.33
N VAL A 291 20.63 -18.48 -6.02
CA VAL A 291 21.17 -17.27 -5.39
C VAL A 291 22.57 -16.96 -5.92
N GLN A 292 23.45 -17.99 -6.07
CA GLN A 292 24.79 -17.80 -6.64
C GLN A 292 24.72 -17.33 -8.09
N CYS A 293 23.88 -17.96 -8.91
CA CYS A 293 23.71 -17.53 -10.30
C CYS A 293 23.24 -16.07 -10.41
N ALA A 294 22.29 -15.66 -9.55
CA ALA A 294 21.79 -14.29 -9.52
C ALA A 294 22.87 -13.30 -9.03
N ALA A 295 23.57 -13.62 -7.94
CA ALA A 295 24.60 -12.76 -7.35
C ALA A 295 25.77 -12.48 -8.30
N HIS A 296 26.16 -13.47 -9.09
CA HIS A 296 27.27 -13.38 -10.04
C HIS A 296 26.83 -13.14 -11.48
N SER A 297 25.53 -12.89 -11.72
CA SER A 297 24.95 -12.68 -13.06
C SER A 297 25.32 -13.79 -14.06
N ILE A 298 25.34 -15.07 -13.57
CA ILE A 298 25.70 -16.23 -14.38
C ILE A 298 24.54 -16.55 -15.33
N PRO A 299 24.76 -16.56 -16.65
CA PRO A 299 23.72 -16.86 -17.62
C PRO A 299 23.25 -18.30 -17.53
N ILE A 300 21.94 -18.51 -17.51
CA ILE A 300 21.31 -19.82 -17.49
C ILE A 300 20.60 -20.05 -18.82
N GLN A 301 20.66 -21.28 -19.34
CA GLN A 301 19.94 -21.64 -20.55
C GLN A 301 18.42 -21.53 -20.30
N PHE A 302 17.75 -20.66 -21.06
CA PHE A 302 16.30 -20.51 -21.00
C PHE A 302 15.58 -21.77 -21.51
N SER A 303 14.54 -22.20 -20.81
CA SER A 303 13.60 -23.22 -21.27
C SER A 303 12.18 -22.76 -21.05
N LEU A 304 11.32 -22.95 -22.06
CA LEU A 304 9.87 -22.73 -21.93
C LEU A 304 9.21 -23.71 -20.95
N GLU A 305 9.85 -24.86 -20.69
CA GLU A 305 9.39 -25.84 -19.73
C GLU A 305 10.15 -25.66 -18.39
N PRO A 306 9.53 -25.10 -17.36
CA PRO A 306 10.21 -24.86 -16.07
C PRO A 306 10.77 -26.14 -15.42
N ARG A 307 10.18 -27.30 -15.72
CA ARG A 307 10.64 -28.61 -15.22
C ARG A 307 12.00 -29.01 -15.75
N LYS A 308 12.45 -28.42 -16.85
CA LYS A 308 13.78 -28.69 -17.45
C LYS A 308 14.89 -27.81 -16.85
N ILE A 309 14.53 -26.85 -16.01
CA ILE A 309 15.48 -26.00 -15.29
C ILE A 309 15.59 -26.57 -13.87
N ASP A 310 16.35 -27.64 -13.75
CA ASP A 310 16.64 -28.32 -12.47
C ASP A 310 17.97 -27.86 -11.86
N ALA A 311 18.32 -28.42 -10.71
CA ALA A 311 19.57 -28.12 -10.00
C ALA A 311 20.83 -28.30 -10.88
N ASN A 312 20.84 -29.28 -11.81
CA ASN A 312 21.99 -29.55 -12.66
C ASN A 312 22.26 -28.40 -13.64
N VAL A 313 21.20 -27.73 -14.13
CA VAL A 313 21.34 -26.56 -15.03
C VAL A 313 22.09 -25.44 -14.33
N TYR A 314 21.72 -25.14 -13.10
CA TYR A 314 22.39 -24.12 -12.29
C TYR A 314 23.80 -24.52 -11.91
N PHE A 315 23.98 -25.76 -11.47
CA PHE A 315 25.29 -26.31 -11.09
C PHE A 315 26.29 -26.24 -12.25
N ASN A 316 25.93 -26.77 -13.42
CA ASN A 316 26.78 -26.74 -14.60
C ASN A 316 27.08 -25.31 -15.07
N ALA A 317 26.15 -24.36 -14.89
CA ALA A 317 26.40 -22.97 -15.23
C ALA A 317 27.44 -22.34 -14.29
N ILE A 318 27.35 -22.62 -12.98
CA ILE A 318 28.31 -22.15 -11.98
C ILE A 318 29.69 -22.76 -12.21
N GLU A 319 29.77 -24.09 -12.48
CA GLU A 319 31.02 -24.79 -12.77
C GLU A 319 31.75 -24.16 -13.97
N LYS A 320 31.05 -23.99 -15.10
CA LYS A 320 31.60 -23.30 -16.27
C LYS A 320 32.07 -21.88 -16.01
N TRP A 321 31.34 -21.17 -15.15
CA TRP A 321 31.72 -19.81 -14.80
C TRP A 321 32.97 -19.80 -13.91
N ALA A 322 33.08 -20.71 -12.95
CA ALA A 322 34.25 -20.85 -12.08
C ALA A 322 35.51 -21.25 -12.85
N ASP A 323 35.36 -22.13 -13.86
CA ASP A 323 36.50 -22.55 -14.72
C ASP A 323 37.02 -21.41 -15.62
N ASN A 324 36.20 -20.37 -15.87
CA ASN A 324 36.56 -19.25 -16.75
C ASN A 324 36.91 -17.96 -15.96
N SER A 325 36.85 -17.98 -14.64
CA SER A 325 37.17 -16.86 -13.75
C SER A 325 38.54 -16.95 -13.17
#